data_6c71dd76f61bde5501258b742003b602
#
_entry.id   6c71dd76f61bde5501258b742003b602
#
_cell.length_a   1.000
_cell.length_b   1.000
_cell.length_c   1.000
_cell.angle_alpha   90.00
_cell.angle_beta   90.00
_cell.angle_gamma   90.00
#
_symmetry.space_group_name_H-M   'P 1'
#
loop_
_entity.id
_entity.type
_entity.pdbx_description
1 polymer ?
#
loop_
_entity_poly.entity_id
_entity_poly.type
_entity_poly.pdbx_seq_one_letter_code
_entity_poly.pdbx_strand_id
1 'polypeptide(L)'
;MNQTGKLFGVGVGPGDPELMTLKAVRLIRECDIVFVPGKVPEETVAYQIAVQAVPEICGKKLVGIHMPMTKNQELLRKSHEEAVATTAGYLEAGCNCVFLTLGDPCIYSTYIYVHKQLSKQGYRTEIVSGIPSFLAVSAKLNEGLVEGAQMLHVIPATYQVEEGMDLPGTKVFMKSGKALGKVKAAIQKADLDGKMIERCGMPGEQIYNSVEQFPDEAGYYSLVIAKEKEGM
;
A
#
# COMPACT_ATOMS: atom_id res chain seq x y z
N MET A 1 0.53 -34.59 -15.45
CA MET A 1 0.28 -33.75 -14.27
C MET A 1 -0.03 -32.34 -14.76
N ASN A 2 -1.23 -31.83 -14.48
CA ASN A 2 -1.56 -30.45 -14.84
C ASN A 2 -0.60 -29.52 -14.07
N GLN A 3 0.03 -28.60 -14.79
CA GLN A 3 0.94 -27.64 -14.19
C GLN A 3 0.12 -26.70 -13.29
N THR A 4 0.46 -26.59 -12.00
CA THR A 4 -0.19 -25.65 -11.10
C THR A 4 -0.03 -24.22 -11.60
N GLY A 5 -1.04 -23.36 -11.40
CA GLY A 5 -1.00 -21.95 -11.74
C GLY A 5 0.08 -21.19 -10.95
N LYS A 6 0.18 -19.89 -11.20
CA LYS A 6 1.11 -18.98 -10.51
C LYS A 6 0.37 -17.80 -9.90
N LEU A 7 0.76 -17.38 -8.69
CA LEU A 7 0.23 -16.19 -8.04
C LEU A 7 1.20 -15.02 -8.22
N PHE A 8 0.68 -13.89 -8.66
CA PHE A 8 1.40 -12.62 -8.75
C PHE A 8 0.78 -11.60 -7.77
N GLY A 9 1.55 -11.15 -6.79
CA GLY A 9 1.16 -9.99 -5.99
C GLY A 9 1.51 -8.72 -6.72
N VAL A 10 0.50 -8.00 -7.18
CA VAL A 10 0.66 -6.89 -8.12
C VAL A 10 0.38 -5.57 -7.41
N GLY A 11 1.39 -4.70 -7.34
CA GLY A 11 1.22 -3.32 -6.92
C GLY A 11 0.49 -2.51 -7.97
N VAL A 12 -0.64 -1.91 -7.61
CA VAL A 12 -1.43 -1.07 -8.51
C VAL A 12 -1.09 0.42 -8.40
N GLY A 13 -0.03 0.76 -7.67
CA GLY A 13 0.31 2.16 -7.41
C GLY A 13 -0.56 2.79 -6.31
N PRO A 14 -0.31 4.07 -5.99
CA PRO A 14 -0.85 4.71 -4.78
C PRO A 14 -2.21 5.40 -4.95
N GLY A 15 -2.70 5.58 -6.20
CA GLY A 15 -3.94 6.32 -6.46
C GLY A 15 -4.15 6.63 -7.93
N ASP A 16 -3.19 7.28 -8.56
CA ASP A 16 -3.22 7.60 -9.99
C ASP A 16 -3.02 6.32 -10.83
N PRO A 17 -3.96 5.96 -11.73
CA PRO A 17 -3.83 4.78 -12.58
C PRO A 17 -2.65 4.85 -13.56
N GLU A 18 -2.17 6.03 -13.94
CA GLU A 18 -0.98 6.19 -14.80
C GLU A 18 0.33 5.81 -14.08
N LEU A 19 0.29 5.67 -12.74
CA LEU A 19 1.42 5.17 -11.95
C LEU A 19 1.45 3.64 -11.83
N MET A 20 0.59 2.92 -12.55
CA MET A 20 0.70 1.48 -12.68
C MET A 20 1.88 1.10 -13.58
N THR A 21 2.65 0.10 -13.16
CA THR A 21 3.74 -0.40 -13.99
C THR A 21 3.22 -1.17 -15.19
N LEU A 22 3.91 -1.11 -16.33
CA LEU A 22 3.56 -1.89 -17.53
C LEU A 22 3.47 -3.40 -17.24
N LYS A 23 4.30 -3.91 -16.33
CA LYS A 23 4.26 -5.31 -15.89
C LYS A 23 2.96 -5.62 -15.15
N ALA A 24 2.50 -4.72 -14.27
CA ALA A 24 1.23 -4.86 -13.56
C ALA A 24 0.05 -4.91 -14.53
N VAL A 25 -0.01 -3.96 -15.47
CA VAL A 25 -1.04 -3.89 -16.51
C VAL A 25 -1.09 -5.18 -17.33
N ARG A 26 0.06 -5.65 -17.81
CA ARG A 26 0.14 -6.88 -18.60
C ARG A 26 -0.36 -8.10 -17.82
N LEU A 27 0.10 -8.29 -16.58
CA LEU A 27 -0.28 -9.45 -15.77
C LEU A 27 -1.77 -9.45 -15.41
N ILE A 28 -2.38 -8.29 -15.17
CA ILE A 28 -3.83 -8.19 -14.94
C ILE A 28 -4.60 -8.59 -16.21
N ARG A 29 -4.12 -8.22 -17.40
CA ARG A 29 -4.73 -8.64 -18.67
C ARG A 29 -4.62 -10.15 -18.92
N GLU A 30 -3.48 -10.75 -18.58
CA GLU A 30 -3.15 -12.16 -18.85
C GLU A 30 -3.71 -13.14 -17.82
N CYS A 31 -4.04 -12.71 -16.60
CA CYS A 31 -4.47 -13.61 -15.52
C CYS A 31 -5.88 -14.16 -15.73
N ASP A 32 -6.16 -15.30 -15.09
CA ASP A 32 -7.48 -15.94 -15.08
C ASP A 32 -8.35 -15.41 -13.94
N ILE A 33 -7.74 -15.16 -12.76
CA ILE A 33 -8.41 -14.78 -11.51
C ILE A 33 -7.76 -13.54 -10.93
N VAL A 34 -8.59 -12.62 -10.44
CA VAL A 34 -8.14 -11.42 -9.71
C VAL A 34 -8.61 -11.49 -8.25
N PHE A 35 -7.67 -11.63 -7.33
CA PHE A 35 -7.90 -11.47 -5.89
C PHE A 35 -7.79 -10.00 -5.50
N VAL A 36 -8.73 -9.55 -4.68
CA VAL A 36 -8.79 -8.17 -4.22
C VAL A 36 -8.97 -8.14 -2.69
N PRO A 37 -8.16 -7.36 -1.94
CA PRO A 37 -8.30 -7.28 -0.49
C PRO A 37 -9.56 -6.48 -0.11
N GLY A 38 -10.62 -7.19 0.23
CA GLY A 38 -11.92 -6.64 0.59
C GLY A 38 -13.04 -7.65 0.38
N LYS A 39 -14.20 -7.43 1.01
CA LYS A 39 -15.37 -8.32 0.86
C LYS A 39 -16.06 -8.14 -0.48
N VAL A 40 -16.14 -6.88 -0.94
CA VAL A 40 -16.72 -6.48 -2.23
C VAL A 40 -15.57 -5.97 -3.09
N PRO A 41 -15.07 -6.76 -4.05
CA PRO A 41 -13.90 -6.41 -4.85
C PRO A 41 -14.00 -5.04 -5.51
N GLU A 42 -15.14 -4.74 -6.10
CA GLU A 42 -15.38 -3.52 -6.88
C GLU A 42 -15.34 -2.23 -6.05
N GLU A 43 -15.58 -2.31 -4.75
CA GLU A 43 -15.54 -1.17 -3.83
C GLU A 43 -14.14 -0.88 -3.30
N THR A 44 -13.18 -1.75 -3.57
CA THR A 44 -11.82 -1.58 -3.05
C THR A 44 -11.02 -0.56 -3.84
N VAL A 45 -10.19 0.24 -3.16
CA VAL A 45 -9.34 1.24 -3.81
C VAL A 45 -8.39 0.59 -4.82
N ALA A 46 -7.83 -0.58 -4.52
CA ALA A 46 -6.93 -1.28 -5.43
C ALA A 46 -7.63 -1.66 -6.76
N TYR A 47 -8.88 -2.12 -6.69
CA TYR A 47 -9.67 -2.39 -7.89
C TYR A 47 -10.02 -1.11 -8.64
N GLN A 48 -10.46 -0.06 -7.92
CA GLN A 48 -10.83 1.22 -8.52
C GLN A 48 -9.67 1.88 -9.29
N ILE A 49 -8.43 1.68 -8.85
CA ILE A 49 -7.24 2.12 -9.59
C ILE A 49 -7.04 1.20 -10.81
N ALA A 50 -7.03 -0.12 -10.60
CA ALA A 50 -6.74 -1.09 -11.65
C ALA A 50 -7.71 -1.02 -12.82
N VAL A 51 -9.01 -0.83 -12.58
CA VAL A 51 -10.04 -0.79 -13.62
C VAL A 51 -9.91 0.41 -14.55
N GLN A 52 -9.37 1.52 -14.06
CA GLN A 52 -9.11 2.70 -14.90
C GLN A 52 -7.95 2.48 -15.87
N ALA A 53 -6.90 1.78 -15.45
CA ALA A 53 -5.75 1.46 -16.29
C ALA A 53 -5.96 0.20 -17.17
N VAL A 54 -6.80 -0.73 -16.70
CA VAL A 54 -7.06 -2.03 -17.34
C VAL A 54 -8.56 -2.32 -17.32
N PRO A 55 -9.37 -1.67 -18.17
CA PRO A 55 -10.83 -1.89 -18.19
C PRO A 55 -11.24 -3.35 -18.43
N GLU A 56 -10.39 -4.14 -19.07
CA GLU A 56 -10.61 -5.58 -19.33
C GLU A 56 -10.76 -6.41 -18.04
N ILE A 57 -10.35 -5.86 -16.89
CA ILE A 57 -10.51 -6.51 -15.58
C ILE A 57 -12.00 -6.75 -15.24
N CYS A 58 -12.91 -5.94 -15.78
CA CYS A 58 -14.36 -6.10 -15.58
C CYS A 58 -14.89 -7.45 -16.10
N GLY A 59 -14.23 -8.04 -17.10
CA GLY A 59 -14.58 -9.34 -17.66
C GLY A 59 -13.95 -10.54 -16.92
N LYS A 60 -13.15 -10.30 -15.89
CA LYS A 60 -12.44 -11.34 -15.16
C LYS A 60 -13.21 -11.79 -13.93
N LYS A 61 -12.90 -13.00 -13.47
CA LYS A 61 -13.41 -13.48 -12.19
C LYS A 61 -12.71 -12.77 -11.04
N LEU A 62 -13.47 -11.95 -10.32
CA LEU A 62 -13.00 -11.25 -9.12
C LEU A 62 -13.29 -12.09 -7.88
N VAL A 63 -12.35 -12.16 -6.95
CA VAL A 63 -12.48 -12.88 -5.67
C VAL A 63 -12.07 -11.95 -4.55
N GLY A 64 -13.03 -11.59 -3.71
CA GLY A 64 -12.78 -10.79 -2.51
C GLY A 64 -12.08 -11.60 -1.43
N ILE A 65 -10.98 -11.10 -0.91
CA ILE A 65 -10.24 -11.70 0.20
C ILE A 65 -10.42 -10.82 1.44
N HIS A 66 -11.15 -11.36 2.41
CA HIS A 66 -11.39 -10.61 3.65
C HIS A 66 -10.14 -10.60 4.54
N MET A 67 -9.54 -9.42 4.68
CA MET A 67 -8.37 -9.17 5.52
C MET A 67 -8.74 -8.11 6.57
N PRO A 68 -9.25 -8.50 7.75
CA PRO A 68 -9.71 -7.55 8.75
C PRO A 68 -8.54 -6.77 9.37
N MET A 69 -8.71 -5.45 9.49
CA MET A 69 -7.79 -4.61 10.26
C MET A 69 -8.10 -4.73 11.75
N THR A 70 -7.52 -5.71 12.42
CA THR A 70 -7.75 -6.00 13.85
C THR A 70 -6.44 -6.29 14.57
N LYS A 71 -6.43 -6.06 15.88
CA LYS A 71 -5.34 -6.50 16.78
C LYS A 71 -5.54 -7.93 17.31
N ASN A 72 -6.70 -8.55 17.04
CA ASN A 72 -6.99 -9.92 17.45
C ASN A 72 -6.18 -10.91 16.59
N GLN A 73 -5.16 -11.53 17.18
CA GLN A 73 -4.23 -12.42 16.50
C GLN A 73 -4.89 -13.69 15.96
N GLU A 74 -5.89 -14.22 16.67
CA GLU A 74 -6.61 -15.42 16.23
C GLU A 74 -7.44 -15.13 14.99
N LEU A 75 -8.15 -14.00 14.98
CA LEU A 75 -8.94 -13.57 13.82
C LEU A 75 -8.05 -13.29 12.60
N LEU A 76 -6.88 -12.66 12.80
CA LEU A 76 -5.90 -12.45 11.75
C LEU A 76 -5.38 -13.77 11.19
N ARG A 77 -4.98 -14.71 12.07
CA ARG A 77 -4.49 -16.03 11.65
C ARG A 77 -5.53 -16.76 10.82
N LYS A 78 -6.78 -16.81 11.31
CA LYS A 78 -7.88 -17.47 10.59
C LYS A 78 -8.13 -16.85 9.21
N SER A 79 -8.17 -15.52 9.10
CA SER A 79 -8.37 -14.85 7.82
C SER A 79 -7.20 -15.08 6.84
N HIS A 80 -5.97 -15.15 7.33
CA HIS A 80 -4.81 -15.50 6.50
C HIS A 80 -4.87 -16.95 6.00
N GLU A 81 -5.28 -17.91 6.87
CA GLU A 81 -5.45 -19.32 6.49
C GLU A 81 -6.55 -19.47 5.41
N GLU A 82 -7.68 -18.79 5.59
CA GLU A 82 -8.78 -18.78 4.61
C GLU A 82 -8.31 -18.18 3.26
N ALA A 83 -7.56 -17.09 3.28
CA ALA A 83 -7.00 -16.48 2.08
C ALA A 83 -6.05 -17.41 1.34
N VAL A 84 -5.17 -18.10 2.08
CA VAL A 84 -4.22 -19.08 1.53
C VAL A 84 -4.97 -20.28 0.93
N ALA A 85 -5.93 -20.86 1.66
CA ALA A 85 -6.70 -22.00 1.17
C ALA A 85 -7.51 -21.65 -0.10
N THR A 86 -8.16 -20.49 -0.10
CA THR A 86 -8.91 -20.00 -1.27
C THR A 86 -7.99 -19.85 -2.48
N THR A 87 -6.83 -19.21 -2.29
CA THR A 87 -5.86 -18.98 -3.38
C THR A 87 -5.29 -20.29 -3.89
N ALA A 88 -4.90 -21.22 -2.98
CA ALA A 88 -4.37 -22.54 -3.33
C ALA A 88 -5.32 -23.32 -4.24
N GLY A 89 -6.62 -23.33 -3.95
CA GLY A 89 -7.61 -24.03 -4.77
C GLY A 89 -7.63 -23.57 -6.24
N TYR A 90 -7.47 -22.27 -6.50
CA TYR A 90 -7.36 -21.76 -7.87
C TYR A 90 -6.03 -22.12 -8.53
N LEU A 91 -4.93 -22.09 -7.77
CA LEU A 91 -3.61 -22.48 -8.30
C LEU A 91 -3.58 -23.97 -8.65
N GLU A 92 -4.19 -24.84 -7.85
CA GLU A 92 -4.31 -26.28 -8.10
C GLU A 92 -5.18 -26.56 -9.34
N ALA A 93 -6.20 -25.74 -9.59
CA ALA A 93 -6.99 -25.78 -10.82
C ALA A 93 -6.21 -25.29 -12.07
N GLY A 94 -4.94 -24.88 -11.93
CA GLY A 94 -4.08 -24.43 -13.02
C GLY A 94 -4.23 -22.94 -13.36
N CYS A 95 -5.01 -22.16 -12.60
CA CYS A 95 -5.26 -20.76 -12.89
C CYS A 95 -4.04 -19.88 -12.53
N ASN A 96 -3.66 -18.97 -13.42
CA ASN A 96 -2.76 -17.89 -13.12
C ASN A 96 -3.55 -16.75 -12.45
N CYS A 97 -3.09 -16.34 -11.28
CA CYS A 97 -3.82 -15.42 -10.42
C CYS A 97 -3.02 -14.15 -10.16
N VAL A 98 -3.68 -12.99 -10.12
CA VAL A 98 -3.13 -11.78 -9.55
C VAL A 98 -3.80 -11.46 -8.21
N PHE A 99 -3.03 -10.91 -7.28
CA PHE A 99 -3.53 -10.35 -6.03
C PHE A 99 -3.20 -8.85 -6.04
N LEU A 100 -4.23 -8.01 -6.16
CA LEU A 100 -4.07 -6.57 -6.23
C LEU A 100 -3.65 -6.01 -4.86
N THR A 101 -2.70 -5.10 -4.88
CA THR A 101 -2.20 -4.43 -3.67
C THR A 101 -2.06 -2.94 -3.93
N LEU A 102 -2.66 -2.12 -3.08
CA LEU A 102 -2.47 -0.66 -3.12
C LEU A 102 -1.00 -0.30 -2.87
N GLY A 103 -0.43 0.57 -3.68
CA GLY A 103 0.98 0.93 -3.64
C GLY A 103 1.88 -0.20 -4.12
N ASP A 104 2.81 -0.64 -3.28
CA ASP A 104 3.77 -1.71 -3.53
C ASP A 104 3.55 -2.90 -2.57
N PRO A 105 3.58 -4.16 -3.05
CA PRO A 105 3.38 -5.34 -2.21
C PRO A 105 4.45 -5.56 -1.13
N CYS A 106 5.62 -4.94 -1.25
CA CYS A 106 6.70 -5.06 -0.25
C CYS A 106 6.55 -4.11 0.94
N ILE A 107 5.65 -3.09 0.85
CA ILE A 107 5.50 -2.06 1.88
C ILE A 107 4.18 -2.23 2.63
N TYR A 108 4.23 -2.78 3.84
CA TYR A 108 3.09 -2.97 4.75
C TYR A 108 1.85 -3.59 4.11
N SER A 109 2.04 -4.53 3.18
CA SER A 109 0.99 -5.20 2.43
C SER A 109 0.53 -6.50 3.10
N THR A 110 -0.77 -6.77 3.07
CA THR A 110 -1.34 -8.05 3.50
C THR A 110 -1.01 -9.20 2.56
N TYR A 111 -0.75 -8.93 1.28
CA TYR A 111 -0.32 -9.94 0.31
C TYR A 111 0.91 -10.73 0.78
N ILE A 112 1.84 -10.09 1.49
CA ILE A 112 3.10 -10.71 1.91
C ILE A 112 2.86 -11.94 2.83
N TYR A 113 1.77 -11.96 3.60
CA TYR A 113 1.41 -13.11 4.44
C TYR A 113 0.95 -14.29 3.58
N VAL A 114 0.12 -14.04 2.57
CA VAL A 114 -0.36 -15.05 1.61
C VAL A 114 0.82 -15.60 0.80
N HIS A 115 1.67 -14.70 0.26
CA HIS A 115 2.89 -15.05 -0.48
C HIS A 115 3.79 -15.99 0.31
N LYS A 116 4.13 -15.64 1.57
CA LYS A 116 5.01 -16.44 2.40
C LYS A 116 4.46 -17.84 2.68
N GLN A 117 3.16 -17.96 2.95
CA GLN A 117 2.54 -19.24 3.25
C GLN A 117 2.45 -20.14 2.01
N LEU A 118 2.01 -19.61 0.87
CA LEU A 118 1.92 -20.35 -0.38
C LEU A 118 3.31 -20.78 -0.88
N SER A 119 4.30 -19.91 -0.80
CA SER A 119 5.69 -20.22 -1.15
C SER A 119 6.25 -21.36 -0.30
N LYS A 120 5.97 -21.37 1.03
CA LYS A 120 6.37 -22.50 1.93
C LYS A 120 5.69 -23.80 1.57
N GLN A 121 4.48 -23.75 1.02
CA GLN A 121 3.74 -24.93 0.55
C GLN A 121 4.15 -25.40 -0.86
N GLY A 122 5.14 -24.72 -1.49
CA GLY A 122 5.69 -25.08 -2.79
C GLY A 122 4.96 -24.49 -4.00
N TYR A 123 3.96 -23.62 -3.79
CA TYR A 123 3.32 -22.92 -4.91
C TYR A 123 4.22 -21.86 -5.52
N ARG A 124 4.09 -21.66 -6.83
CA ARG A 124 4.79 -20.60 -7.55
C ARG A 124 4.18 -19.25 -7.25
N THR A 125 4.96 -18.36 -6.62
CA THR A 125 4.52 -17.00 -6.28
C THR A 125 5.55 -15.98 -6.76
N GLU A 126 5.10 -14.78 -7.10
CA GLU A 126 5.95 -13.67 -7.52
C GLU A 126 5.44 -12.36 -6.94
N ILE A 127 6.36 -11.45 -6.61
CA ILE A 127 6.06 -10.07 -6.23
C ILE A 127 6.33 -9.18 -7.44
N VAL A 128 5.35 -8.36 -7.78
CA VAL A 128 5.44 -7.39 -8.86
C VAL A 128 5.35 -6.00 -8.26
N SER A 129 6.47 -5.27 -8.30
CA SER A 129 6.56 -3.95 -7.69
C SER A 129 5.53 -2.97 -8.25
N GLY A 130 5.04 -2.11 -7.38
CA GLY A 130 4.28 -0.93 -7.69
C GLY A 130 5.00 0.33 -7.18
N ILE A 131 4.40 1.49 -7.35
CA ILE A 131 4.91 2.74 -6.77
C ILE A 131 4.34 2.90 -5.37
N PRO A 132 5.18 2.95 -4.31
CA PRO A 132 4.71 3.19 -2.96
C PRO A 132 4.21 4.62 -2.78
N SER A 133 3.22 4.81 -1.90
CA SER A 133 2.52 6.09 -1.72
C SER A 133 3.43 7.25 -1.37
N PHE A 134 4.50 7.03 -0.60
CA PHE A 134 5.40 8.10 -0.21
C PHE A 134 6.21 8.68 -1.38
N LEU A 135 6.50 7.88 -2.41
CA LEU A 135 7.14 8.40 -3.63
C LEU A 135 6.16 9.25 -4.45
N ALA A 136 4.90 8.83 -4.56
CA ALA A 136 3.89 9.62 -5.24
C ALA A 136 3.58 10.93 -4.50
N VAL A 137 3.53 10.90 -3.17
CA VAL A 137 3.37 12.12 -2.34
C VAL A 137 4.53 13.09 -2.56
N SER A 138 5.76 12.61 -2.55
CA SER A 138 6.96 13.42 -2.83
C SER A 138 6.90 14.05 -4.22
N ALA A 139 6.59 13.26 -5.25
CA ALA A 139 6.44 13.75 -6.62
C ALA A 139 5.31 14.80 -6.75
N LYS A 140 4.18 14.59 -6.04
CA LYS A 140 3.06 15.53 -6.03
C LYS A 140 3.40 16.85 -5.35
N LEU A 141 4.23 16.81 -4.30
CA LEU A 141 4.79 17.99 -3.65
C LEU A 141 5.91 18.66 -4.48
N ASN A 142 6.33 18.02 -5.57
CA ASN A 142 7.46 18.43 -6.42
C ASN A 142 8.78 18.57 -5.64
N GLU A 143 9.05 17.64 -4.73
CA GLU A 143 10.23 17.64 -3.86
C GLU A 143 10.87 16.25 -3.80
N GLY A 144 12.22 16.20 -3.74
CA GLY A 144 12.92 14.95 -3.41
C GLY A 144 12.67 14.53 -1.96
N LEU A 145 12.60 13.23 -1.67
CA LEU A 145 12.49 12.75 -0.29
C LEU A 145 13.80 12.91 0.47
N VAL A 146 14.90 12.62 -0.17
CA VAL A 146 16.25 12.66 0.39
C VAL A 146 17.24 13.18 -0.66
N GLU A 147 18.31 13.81 -0.20
CA GLU A 147 19.41 14.31 -1.03
C GLU A 147 20.75 13.86 -0.44
N GLY A 148 21.73 13.63 -1.31
CA GLY A 148 23.07 13.26 -0.90
C GLY A 148 23.13 12.04 0.02
N ALA A 149 23.57 12.24 1.27
CA ALA A 149 23.71 11.18 2.27
C ALA A 149 22.58 11.13 3.31
N GLN A 150 21.49 11.86 3.10
CA GLN A 150 20.35 11.88 4.03
C GLN A 150 19.71 10.50 4.16
N MET A 151 19.29 10.16 5.37
CA MET A 151 18.56 8.91 5.63
C MET A 151 17.06 9.07 5.38
N LEU A 152 16.42 8.00 4.95
CA LEU A 152 14.97 7.90 4.80
C LEU A 152 14.41 6.86 5.77
N HIS A 153 13.45 7.27 6.60
CA HIS A 153 12.75 6.41 7.53
C HIS A 153 11.28 6.32 7.17
N VAL A 154 10.79 5.11 6.88
CA VAL A 154 9.38 4.85 6.59
C VAL A 154 8.73 4.20 7.81
N ILE A 155 7.83 4.94 8.46
CA ILE A 155 7.34 4.66 9.81
C ILE A 155 5.81 4.47 9.76
N PRO A 156 5.28 3.35 10.29
CA PRO A 156 3.85 3.21 10.49
C PRO A 156 3.42 4.06 11.70
N ALA A 157 2.76 5.19 11.43
CA ALA A 157 2.39 6.19 12.46
C ALA A 157 1.56 5.62 13.64
N THR A 158 0.91 4.48 13.46
CA THR A 158 0.08 3.86 14.50
C THR A 158 0.90 3.32 15.69
N TYR A 159 2.22 3.13 15.55
CA TYR A 159 3.03 2.39 16.51
C TYR A 159 4.29 3.12 17.02
N GLN A 160 4.95 3.94 16.20
CA GLN A 160 6.34 4.35 16.44
C GLN A 160 6.59 5.83 16.09
N VAL A 161 5.73 6.76 16.51
CA VAL A 161 5.90 8.18 16.19
C VAL A 161 7.08 8.77 16.93
N GLU A 162 7.13 8.57 18.26
CA GLU A 162 8.16 9.18 19.13
C GLU A 162 9.55 8.63 18.77
N GLU A 163 9.70 7.30 18.70
CA GLU A 163 10.98 6.65 18.35
C GLU A 163 11.44 7.03 16.94
N GLY A 164 10.52 7.23 16.01
CA GLY A 164 10.82 7.66 14.64
C GLY A 164 11.30 9.11 14.57
N MET A 165 10.87 9.98 15.48
CA MET A 165 11.29 11.40 15.48
C MET A 165 12.75 11.57 15.90
N ASP A 166 13.30 10.69 16.73
CA ASP A 166 14.69 10.75 17.19
C ASP A 166 15.72 10.33 16.11
N LEU A 167 15.24 9.77 14.98
CA LEU A 167 16.10 9.35 13.88
C LEU A 167 16.52 10.55 13.01
N PRO A 168 17.76 10.59 12.48
CA PRO A 168 18.19 11.67 11.60
C PRO A 168 17.58 11.57 10.19
N GLY A 169 17.48 12.67 9.47
CA GLY A 169 17.03 12.73 8.07
C GLY A 169 15.50 12.75 7.90
N THR A 170 15.02 12.36 6.75
CA THR A 170 13.59 12.41 6.38
C THR A 170 12.79 11.29 7.01
N LYS A 171 11.65 11.64 7.60
CA LYS A 171 10.67 10.71 8.18
C LYS A 171 9.39 10.72 7.35
N VAL A 172 8.95 9.55 6.95
CA VAL A 172 7.67 9.33 6.27
C VAL A 172 6.74 8.59 7.22
N PHE A 173 5.69 9.25 7.68
CA PHE A 173 4.67 8.64 8.53
C PHE A 173 3.53 8.14 7.67
N MET A 174 3.42 6.82 7.54
CA MET A 174 2.34 6.17 6.78
C MET A 174 1.14 5.87 7.67
N LYS A 175 -0.07 5.92 7.10
CA LYS A 175 -1.34 5.61 7.79
C LYS A 175 -1.56 6.54 9.00
N SER A 176 -1.27 7.82 8.82
CA SER A 176 -1.21 8.81 9.90
C SER A 176 -2.58 9.20 10.46
N GLY A 177 -3.69 8.97 9.75
CA GLY A 177 -5.01 9.51 10.08
C GLY A 177 -5.36 9.47 11.59
N LYS A 178 -5.39 8.27 12.20
CA LYS A 178 -5.69 8.13 13.64
C LYS A 178 -4.59 8.67 14.57
N ALA A 179 -3.39 8.85 14.08
CA ALA A 179 -2.23 9.31 14.85
C ALA A 179 -1.84 10.75 14.49
N LEU A 180 -2.62 11.44 13.65
CA LEU A 180 -2.25 12.72 13.08
C LEU A 180 -1.91 13.77 14.17
N GLY A 181 -2.71 13.87 15.22
CA GLY A 181 -2.44 14.79 16.33
C GLY A 181 -1.10 14.52 17.02
N LYS A 182 -0.71 13.25 17.19
CA LYS A 182 0.62 12.88 17.73
C LYS A 182 1.74 13.23 16.77
N VAL A 183 1.57 12.94 15.48
CA VAL A 183 2.57 13.28 14.44
C VAL A 183 2.76 14.78 14.36
N LYS A 184 1.67 15.56 14.33
CA LYS A 184 1.69 17.03 14.33
C LYS A 184 2.46 17.60 15.52
N ALA A 185 2.11 17.16 16.73
CA ALA A 185 2.77 17.61 17.96
C ALA A 185 4.27 17.24 17.99
N ALA A 186 4.62 16.05 17.51
CA ALA A 186 6.00 15.58 17.46
C ALA A 186 6.86 16.39 16.47
N ILE A 187 6.32 16.71 15.27
CA ILE A 187 6.98 17.55 14.27
C ILE A 187 7.22 18.96 14.82
N GLN A 188 6.20 19.57 15.46
CA GLN A 188 6.32 20.90 16.06
C GLN A 188 7.35 20.93 17.18
N LYS A 189 7.36 19.91 18.05
CA LYS A 189 8.34 19.79 19.13
C LYS A 189 9.77 19.64 18.63
N ALA A 190 9.97 18.93 17.51
CA ALA A 190 11.28 18.69 16.90
C ALA A 190 11.72 19.84 15.95
N ASP A 191 10.89 20.87 15.78
CA ASP A 191 11.13 22.01 14.88
C ASP A 191 11.43 21.59 13.44
N LEU A 192 10.71 20.58 12.93
CA LEU A 192 10.83 20.07 11.56
C LEU A 192 9.80 20.70 10.62
N ASP A 193 10.10 20.72 9.33
CA ASP A 193 9.13 20.96 8.28
C ASP A 193 8.26 19.71 8.09
N GLY A 194 6.93 19.90 8.08
CA GLY A 194 5.98 18.83 7.87
C GLY A 194 5.01 19.15 6.74
N LYS A 195 4.88 18.22 5.80
CA LYS A 195 3.88 18.25 4.72
C LYS A 195 3.04 17.00 4.72
N MET A 196 1.78 17.13 4.32
CA MET A 196 0.85 16.00 4.31
C MET A 196 0.05 15.99 3.01
N ILE A 197 -0.19 14.80 2.48
CA ILE A 197 -1.24 14.58 1.48
C ILE A 197 -2.17 13.48 1.99
N GLU A 198 -3.46 13.77 1.91
CA GLU A 198 -4.51 12.78 2.06
C GLU A 198 -5.04 12.39 0.69
N ARG A 199 -5.24 11.08 0.46
CA ARG A 199 -5.78 10.50 -0.77
C ARG A 199 -5.00 10.89 -2.04
N CYS A 200 -3.66 10.88 -1.97
CA CYS A 200 -2.78 11.25 -3.08
C CYS A 200 -3.12 10.47 -4.37
N GLY A 201 -3.42 11.19 -5.45
CA GLY A 201 -3.82 10.65 -6.74
C GLY A 201 -5.24 10.04 -6.77
N MET A 202 -6.05 10.24 -5.74
CA MET A 202 -7.41 9.72 -5.63
C MET A 202 -8.43 10.86 -5.61
N PRO A 203 -9.73 10.58 -5.90
CA PRO A 203 -10.79 11.57 -5.71
C PRO A 203 -10.82 12.11 -4.27
N GLY A 204 -10.88 13.44 -4.13
CA GLY A 204 -10.85 14.10 -2.83
C GLY A 204 -9.45 14.28 -2.25
N GLU A 205 -8.41 14.28 -3.08
CA GLU A 205 -7.04 14.64 -2.67
C GLU A 205 -6.97 15.97 -1.94
N GLN A 206 -6.27 16.00 -0.81
CA GLN A 206 -6.01 17.22 -0.04
C GLN A 206 -4.51 17.35 0.22
N ILE A 207 -3.95 18.53 -0.03
CA ILE A 207 -2.53 18.84 0.14
C ILE A 207 -2.36 19.88 1.23
N TYR A 208 -1.47 19.62 2.17
CA TYR A 208 -1.14 20.50 3.29
C TYR A 208 0.37 20.75 3.28
N ASN A 209 0.75 21.99 3.00
CA ASN A 209 2.14 22.37 2.77
C ASN A 209 2.90 22.76 4.05
N SER A 210 2.22 22.84 5.18
CA SER A 210 2.84 23.07 6.48
C SER A 210 2.07 22.39 7.61
N VAL A 211 2.72 22.16 8.74
CA VAL A 211 2.13 21.51 9.93
C VAL A 211 0.93 22.29 10.48
N GLU A 212 0.93 23.62 10.36
CA GLU A 212 -0.16 24.51 10.82
C GLU A 212 -1.46 24.24 10.06
N GLN A 213 -1.35 23.83 8.78
CA GLN A 213 -2.48 23.53 7.92
C GLN A 213 -3.09 22.15 8.17
N PHE A 214 -2.41 21.27 8.92
CA PHE A 214 -2.94 19.91 9.16
C PHE A 214 -4.28 19.97 9.88
N PRO A 215 -5.29 19.22 9.41
CA PRO A 215 -6.59 19.16 10.07
C PRO A 215 -6.49 18.47 11.43
N ASP A 216 -7.53 18.57 12.22
CA ASP A 216 -7.61 17.87 13.51
C ASP A 216 -7.78 16.34 13.32
N GLU A 217 -8.45 15.95 12.25
CA GLU A 217 -8.68 14.55 11.87
C GLU A 217 -8.37 14.34 10.39
N ALA A 218 -7.87 13.15 10.05
CA ALA A 218 -7.63 12.74 8.68
C ALA A 218 -7.97 11.26 8.47
N GLY A 219 -8.21 10.87 7.22
CA GLY A 219 -8.55 9.49 6.87
C GLY A 219 -7.35 8.54 6.88
N TYR A 220 -7.64 7.28 6.60
CA TYR A 220 -6.62 6.22 6.57
C TYR A 220 -5.52 6.46 5.52
N TYR A 221 -5.86 7.09 4.38
CA TYR A 221 -4.95 7.34 3.27
C TYR A 221 -4.16 8.65 3.44
N SER A 222 -3.82 9.00 4.68
CA SER A 222 -3.00 10.16 5.00
C SER A 222 -1.55 9.76 5.17
N LEU A 223 -0.67 10.54 4.56
CA LEU A 223 0.78 10.37 4.63
C LEU A 223 1.43 11.71 4.95
N VAL A 224 2.29 11.71 5.96
CA VAL A 224 3.05 12.88 6.38
C VAL A 224 4.53 12.67 6.08
N ILE A 225 5.16 13.68 5.49
CA ILE A 225 6.62 13.76 5.33
C ILE A 225 7.12 14.84 6.29
N ALA A 226 8.11 14.49 7.11
CA ALA A 226 8.80 15.43 8.00
C ALA A 226 10.29 15.47 7.66
N LYS A 227 10.82 16.68 7.48
CA LYS A 227 12.21 16.96 7.12
C LYS A 227 12.83 17.99 8.04
N GLU A 228 14.13 17.98 8.12
CA GLU A 228 14.88 19.10 8.71
C GLU A 228 14.64 20.37 7.88
N LYS A 229 14.54 21.52 8.53
CA LYS A 229 14.37 22.81 7.85
C LYS A 229 15.59 23.11 6.98
N GLU A 230 15.37 23.59 5.77
CA GLU A 230 16.46 24.04 4.91
C GLU A 230 17.16 25.22 5.56
N GLY A 231 18.47 25.15 5.69
CA GLY A 231 19.33 26.25 6.19
C GLY A 231 19.88 26.07 7.60
N MET A 232 19.79 24.86 8.18
CA MET A 232 20.59 24.52 9.36
C MET A 232 21.81 23.69 9.02
#